data_a23531d963e362ea894ad87cd74d9543
#
_entry.id   a23531d963e362ea894ad87cd74d9543
#
_cell.length_a   1.000
_cell.length_b   1.000
_cell.length_c   1.000
_cell.angle_alpha   90.00
_cell.angle_beta   90.00
_cell.angle_gamma   90.00
#
_symmetry.space_group_name_H-M   'P 1'
#
loop_
_entity.id
_entity.type
_entity.pdbx_description
1 polymer ?
#
loop_
_entity_poly.entity_id
_entity_poly.type
_entity_poly.pdbx_seq_one_letter_code
_entity_poly.pdbx_strand_id
1 'polypeptide(L)'
;KRMRKFRKAVAAVTVCCLAVSLFTGCHGKKNNVSFVIPEEFDTDRNYEINFWAKSDTNVNQTRIYENTISRFEELYPNIKVNLRLYTDYNRIYNDVITNISTDTTPNVCITYPDHIATYLTGTDVVVPLDELMTDENYGLGGKELRYDSVKKDEITESFLNECKIGDRYYALPYMRSTEACYINKDMVEKLGYEVPDVLTWDYIFKVSEAAMAKDGDGNYLVNGQNVLIPFIYKSTDNMLIQMLKQRNAGYSTDDGKIEIFNDTTKEILYELAEHGKTGAFSTFKISSYPANFLNAGQCIFAVDSTAGSTWMGADAPLSDISKDKIIDFETVVRPVPQYDVNNPSMISQGPSICIFNKSDRQEVLASWIFAQYLITNDVQIPYSETEGYVPVTKKAVNSDEYREYLALGGSDDNEHYSIKIEATKLLLDNEDNTFVTPVFNGSAALRNAAGQLIENVVKSVRRKETVDESYMDNLFDKVIALYHLDDVSENSSQGALPTGSKVMLISIGAAWLIMGIVLVMRKIKKERHCH
;
A
#
# COMPACT_ATOMS: atom_id res chain seq x y z
N LYS A 1 -4.61 65.18 -20.48
CA LYS A 1 -5.30 64.24 -19.52
C LYS A 1 -5.56 62.83 -20.13
N ARG A 2 -5.95 62.72 -21.40
CA ARG A 2 -6.26 61.45 -22.10
C ARG A 2 -5.02 60.52 -22.25
N MET A 3 -3.84 61.12 -22.61
CA MET A 3 -2.58 60.37 -22.74
C MET A 3 -2.03 59.83 -21.42
N ARG A 4 -2.27 60.52 -20.30
CA ARG A 4 -1.83 60.07 -18.96
C ARG A 4 -2.68 58.91 -18.42
N LYS A 5 -3.99 58.87 -18.73
CA LYS A 5 -4.87 57.73 -18.44
C LYS A 5 -4.50 56.50 -19.29
N PHE A 6 -4.14 56.70 -20.54
CA PHE A 6 -3.72 55.65 -21.46
C PHE A 6 -2.39 55.00 -21.03
N ARG A 7 -1.38 55.81 -20.62
CA ARG A 7 -0.11 55.28 -20.09
C ARG A 7 -0.31 54.46 -18.81
N LYS A 8 -1.24 54.85 -17.95
CA LYS A 8 -1.58 54.08 -16.73
C LYS A 8 -2.28 52.76 -17.06
N ALA A 9 -3.17 52.73 -18.05
CA ALA A 9 -3.83 51.51 -18.49
C ALA A 9 -2.83 50.53 -19.15
N VAL A 10 -1.91 51.04 -20.00
CA VAL A 10 -0.86 50.19 -20.60
C VAL A 10 0.09 49.66 -19.52
N ALA A 11 0.50 50.48 -18.56
CA ALA A 11 1.34 50.02 -17.45
C ALA A 11 0.63 48.94 -16.58
N ALA A 12 -0.66 49.11 -16.29
CA ALA A 12 -1.44 48.10 -15.55
C ALA A 12 -1.56 46.77 -16.30
N VAL A 13 -1.80 46.82 -17.62
CA VAL A 13 -1.85 45.63 -18.47
C VAL A 13 -0.48 44.95 -18.56
N THR A 14 0.61 45.71 -18.67
CA THR A 14 1.97 45.17 -18.70
C THR A 14 2.33 44.52 -17.37
N VAL A 15 1.94 45.10 -16.23
CA VAL A 15 2.14 44.49 -14.89
C VAL A 15 1.30 43.22 -14.72
N CYS A 16 0.04 43.23 -15.19
CA CYS A 16 -0.76 42.00 -15.17
C CYS A 16 -0.18 40.89 -16.06
N CYS A 17 0.31 41.23 -17.25
CA CYS A 17 0.96 40.26 -18.16
C CYS A 17 2.28 39.72 -17.57
N LEU A 18 3.08 40.59 -16.92
CA LEU A 18 4.28 40.16 -16.19
C LEU A 18 3.93 39.31 -14.96
N ALA A 19 2.88 39.61 -14.22
CA ALA A 19 2.41 38.79 -13.12
C ALA A 19 1.94 37.42 -13.62
N VAL A 20 1.17 37.35 -14.71
CA VAL A 20 0.72 36.07 -15.30
C VAL A 20 1.91 35.25 -15.82
N SER A 21 2.94 35.89 -16.42
CA SER A 21 4.15 35.15 -16.86
C SER A 21 5.02 34.69 -15.69
N LEU A 22 4.92 35.28 -14.50
CA LEU A 22 5.58 34.81 -13.29
C LEU A 22 4.87 33.57 -12.70
N PHE A 23 3.58 33.38 -12.97
CA PHE A 23 2.85 32.16 -12.57
C PHE A 23 2.99 30.99 -13.55
N THR A 24 3.48 31.22 -14.76
CA THR A 24 3.78 30.14 -15.73
C THR A 24 5.22 29.63 -15.64
N GLY A 25 6.02 30.13 -14.69
CA GLY A 25 7.46 29.91 -14.62
C GLY A 25 7.95 28.77 -13.75
N CYS A 26 7.10 27.84 -13.33
CA CYS A 26 7.53 26.67 -12.54
C CYS A 26 7.08 25.33 -13.14
N HIS A 27 7.20 25.19 -14.46
CA HIS A 27 7.36 23.85 -15.02
C HIS A 27 8.86 23.69 -15.29
N GLY A 28 9.56 23.07 -14.33
CA GLY A 28 10.90 22.57 -14.58
C GLY A 28 10.82 21.74 -15.87
N LYS A 29 11.78 21.92 -16.77
CA LYS A 29 11.93 21.02 -17.91
C LYS A 29 12.13 19.63 -17.31
N LYS A 30 11.10 18.77 -17.31
CA LYS A 30 11.26 17.33 -17.14
C LYS A 30 12.06 16.85 -18.35
N ASN A 31 13.36 16.80 -18.24
CA ASN A 31 14.19 15.98 -19.10
C ASN A 31 14.06 14.52 -18.61
N ASN A 32 12.86 13.96 -18.69
CA ASN A 32 12.68 12.53 -18.46
C ASN A 32 13.27 11.80 -19.68
N VAL A 33 14.56 11.59 -19.65
CA VAL A 33 15.23 10.69 -20.56
C VAL A 33 15.02 9.28 -20.00
N SER A 34 14.53 8.36 -20.81
CA SER A 34 14.46 6.94 -20.46
C SER A 34 15.80 6.49 -19.91
N PHE A 35 15.76 5.80 -18.77
CA PHE A 35 16.98 5.29 -18.17
C PHE A 35 17.65 4.28 -19.09
N VAL A 36 18.96 4.41 -19.23
CA VAL A 36 19.83 3.46 -19.93
C VAL A 36 20.98 3.13 -19.00
N ILE A 37 21.26 1.85 -18.81
CA ILE A 37 22.31 1.35 -17.92
C ILE A 37 23.66 1.88 -18.38
N PRO A 38 24.47 2.54 -17.52
CA PRO A 38 25.84 2.88 -17.81
C PRO A 38 26.70 1.64 -18.03
N GLU A 39 27.69 1.70 -18.93
CA GLU A 39 28.62 0.58 -19.18
C GLU A 39 29.43 0.22 -17.92
N GLU A 40 29.85 1.23 -17.13
CA GLU A 40 30.58 1.05 -15.88
C GLU A 40 30.00 1.98 -14.79
N PHE A 41 30.07 1.53 -13.55
CA PHE A 41 29.75 2.36 -12.39
C PHE A 41 30.97 3.22 -12.03
N ASP A 42 30.79 4.54 -12.03
CA ASP A 42 31.85 5.50 -11.69
C ASP A 42 32.08 5.51 -10.18
N THR A 43 33.13 4.81 -9.73
CA THR A 43 33.51 4.71 -8.31
C THR A 43 34.33 5.88 -7.80
N ASP A 44 34.83 6.75 -8.68
CA ASP A 44 35.61 7.94 -8.31
C ASP A 44 34.73 9.11 -7.92
N ARG A 45 33.44 8.99 -8.14
CA ARG A 45 32.43 10.00 -7.88
C ARG A 45 31.60 9.64 -6.64
N ASN A 46 31.21 10.64 -5.84
CA ASN A 46 30.32 10.45 -4.70
C ASN A 46 28.85 10.64 -5.10
N TYR A 47 27.98 9.81 -4.51
CA TYR A 47 26.54 9.81 -4.71
C TYR A 47 25.81 9.94 -3.38
N GLU A 48 24.68 10.63 -3.38
CA GLU A 48 23.74 10.68 -2.26
C GLU A 48 22.42 10.08 -2.69
N ILE A 49 21.98 9.04 -1.97
CA ILE A 49 20.72 8.34 -2.22
C ILE A 49 19.76 8.65 -1.09
N ASN A 50 18.58 9.18 -1.41
CA ASN A 50 17.48 9.32 -0.47
C ASN A 50 16.65 8.05 -0.48
N PHE A 51 16.62 7.35 0.65
CA PHE A 51 15.89 6.11 0.87
C PHE A 51 14.70 6.35 1.79
N TRP A 52 13.47 6.09 1.30
CA TRP A 52 12.24 6.22 2.07
C TRP A 52 11.65 4.86 2.41
N ALA A 53 11.39 4.65 3.69
CA ALA A 53 10.83 3.41 4.20
C ALA A 53 9.82 3.67 5.32
N LYS A 54 8.96 2.67 5.58
CA LYS A 54 8.11 2.66 6.77
C LYS A 54 8.89 2.10 7.94
N SER A 55 8.76 2.73 9.08
CA SER A 55 9.09 2.13 10.37
C SER A 55 7.86 2.26 11.24
N ASP A 56 7.39 1.12 11.72
CA ASP A 56 6.41 1.10 12.80
C ASP A 56 7.06 1.53 14.12
N THR A 57 6.32 1.42 15.20
CA THR A 57 6.84 1.59 16.56
C THR A 57 7.85 0.52 16.97
N ASN A 58 8.13 -0.45 16.10
CA ASN A 58 9.15 -1.48 16.31
C ASN A 58 10.55 -0.92 16.06
N VAL A 59 11.24 -0.56 17.15
CA VAL A 59 12.61 -0.01 17.12
C VAL A 59 13.63 -0.97 16.49
N ASN A 60 13.36 -2.28 16.49
CA ASN A 60 14.24 -3.27 15.88
C ASN A 60 14.33 -3.09 14.37
N GLN A 61 13.19 -2.81 13.71
CA GLN A 61 13.17 -2.53 12.27
C GLN A 61 14.01 -1.30 11.90
N THR A 62 13.89 -0.22 12.67
CA THR A 62 14.70 0.99 12.47
C THR A 62 16.19 0.66 12.56
N ARG A 63 16.59 -0.09 13.60
CA ARG A 63 18.00 -0.48 13.81
C ARG A 63 18.53 -1.35 12.67
N ILE A 64 17.70 -2.22 12.10
CA ILE A 64 18.10 -3.04 10.94
C ILE A 64 18.34 -2.15 9.73
N TYR A 65 17.50 -1.16 9.43
CA TYR A 65 17.75 -0.21 8.35
C TYR A 65 19.07 0.56 8.57
N GLU A 66 19.33 1.05 9.77
CA GLU A 66 20.56 1.77 10.10
C GLU A 66 21.80 0.88 9.93
N ASN A 67 21.74 -0.37 10.43
CA ASN A 67 22.84 -1.34 10.28
C ASN A 67 23.05 -1.72 8.80
N THR A 68 21.97 -1.93 8.04
CA THR A 68 21.99 -2.21 6.61
C THR A 68 22.71 -1.11 5.84
N ILE A 69 22.35 0.14 6.11
CA ILE A 69 22.98 1.31 5.49
C ILE A 69 24.46 1.38 5.85
N SER A 70 24.81 1.21 7.13
CA SER A 70 26.21 1.24 7.57
C SER A 70 27.06 0.20 6.86
N ARG A 71 26.59 -1.05 6.79
CA ARG A 71 27.30 -2.13 6.09
C ARG A 71 27.38 -1.87 4.58
N PHE A 72 26.33 -1.35 3.97
CA PHE A 72 26.34 -1.00 2.55
C PHE A 72 27.35 0.12 2.25
N GLU A 73 27.44 1.16 3.08
CA GLU A 73 28.39 2.27 2.95
C GLU A 73 29.84 1.81 3.16
N GLU A 74 30.09 0.74 3.94
CA GLU A 74 31.42 0.09 4.03
C GLU A 74 31.83 -0.58 2.71
N LEU A 75 30.87 -1.22 2.02
CA LEU A 75 31.09 -1.84 0.72
C LEU A 75 31.23 -0.82 -0.41
N TYR A 76 30.46 0.27 -0.36
CA TYR A 76 30.43 1.34 -1.34
C TYR A 76 30.64 2.71 -0.67
N PRO A 77 31.90 3.05 -0.27
CA PRO A 77 32.18 4.29 0.48
C PRO A 77 31.86 5.57 -0.29
N ASN A 78 31.70 5.47 -1.61
CA ASN A 78 31.31 6.57 -2.49
C ASN A 78 29.79 6.75 -2.62
N ILE A 79 28.98 5.91 -1.95
CA ILE A 79 27.51 6.04 -1.92
C ILE A 79 27.09 6.33 -0.50
N LYS A 80 26.48 7.50 -0.28
CA LYS A 80 25.85 7.88 1.00
C LYS A 80 24.35 7.67 0.91
N VAL A 81 23.77 6.96 1.89
CA VAL A 81 22.33 6.69 1.96
C VAL A 81 21.67 7.49 3.08
N ASN A 82 20.74 8.37 2.71
CA ASN A 82 19.97 9.20 3.62
C ASN A 82 18.61 8.56 3.89
N LEU A 83 18.42 7.97 5.07
CA LEU A 83 17.19 7.29 5.46
C LEU A 83 16.14 8.30 5.92
N ARG A 84 14.93 8.20 5.39
CA ARG A 84 13.72 8.86 5.91
C ARG A 84 12.65 7.82 6.24
N LEU A 85 12.21 7.81 7.49
CA LEU A 85 11.20 6.90 8.00
C LEU A 85 9.83 7.58 8.11
N TYR A 86 8.80 6.82 7.80
CA TYR A 86 7.40 7.21 7.86
C TYR A 86 6.61 6.27 8.76
N THR A 87 5.55 6.76 9.37
CA THR A 87 4.68 5.96 10.25
C THR A 87 3.75 5.02 9.50
N ASP A 88 3.44 5.32 8.22
CA ASP A 88 2.56 4.49 7.40
C ASP A 88 2.82 4.68 5.89
N TYR A 89 2.39 3.70 5.08
CA TYR A 89 2.57 3.71 3.63
C TYR A 89 1.73 4.76 2.91
N ASN A 90 0.58 5.18 3.46
CA ASN A 90 -0.23 6.22 2.84
C ASN A 90 0.46 7.58 2.90
N ARG A 91 1.22 7.85 3.96
CA ARG A 91 2.05 9.06 4.04
C ARG A 91 3.18 9.03 3.01
N ILE A 92 3.85 7.89 2.85
CA ILE A 92 4.84 7.70 1.78
C ILE A 92 4.18 7.98 0.43
N TYR A 93 3.03 7.36 0.15
CA TYR A 93 2.28 7.53 -1.08
C TYR A 93 1.97 9.00 -1.39
N ASN A 94 1.39 9.72 -0.43
CA ASN A 94 1.02 11.12 -0.61
C ASN A 94 2.24 12.04 -0.80
N ASP A 95 3.31 11.80 -0.05
CA ASP A 95 4.55 12.55 -0.19
C ASP A 95 5.20 12.28 -1.55
N VAL A 96 5.24 11.03 -2.03
CA VAL A 96 5.76 10.71 -3.36
C VAL A 96 4.97 11.43 -4.45
N ILE A 97 3.62 11.36 -4.43
CA ILE A 97 2.77 12.07 -5.41
C ILE A 97 3.08 13.57 -5.44
N THR A 98 3.23 14.18 -4.28
CA THR A 98 3.58 15.60 -4.17
C THR A 98 4.97 15.88 -4.77
N ASN A 99 5.95 15.01 -4.47
CA ASN A 99 7.34 15.17 -4.91
C ASN A 99 7.55 14.86 -6.40
N ILE A 100 6.68 14.05 -7.03
CA ILE A 100 6.69 13.85 -8.49
C ILE A 100 6.49 15.19 -9.22
N SER A 101 5.59 16.04 -8.74
CA SER A 101 5.31 17.33 -9.39
C SER A 101 6.45 18.35 -9.27
N THR A 102 7.33 18.19 -8.27
CA THR A 102 8.46 19.08 -7.98
C THR A 102 9.82 18.50 -8.37
N ASP A 103 9.86 17.27 -8.90
CA ASP A 103 11.08 16.52 -9.25
C ASP A 103 12.02 16.31 -8.03
N THR A 104 11.42 16.06 -6.87
CA THR A 104 12.12 15.83 -5.59
C THR A 104 11.80 14.47 -4.99
N THR A 105 11.42 13.50 -5.81
CA THR A 105 11.19 12.10 -5.38
C THR A 105 12.43 11.51 -4.71
N PRO A 106 12.28 10.52 -3.80
CA PRO A 106 13.43 9.77 -3.32
C PRO A 106 14.14 9.03 -4.45
N ASN A 107 15.28 8.45 -4.18
CA ASN A 107 15.98 7.57 -5.10
C ASN A 107 15.41 6.15 -5.02
N VAL A 108 15.25 5.65 -3.79
CA VAL A 108 14.73 4.32 -3.47
C VAL A 108 13.57 4.47 -2.48
N CYS A 109 12.49 3.75 -2.73
CA CYS A 109 11.31 3.79 -1.88
C CYS A 109 10.76 2.38 -1.65
N ILE A 110 10.45 2.05 -0.40
CA ILE A 110 9.68 0.86 -0.05
C ILE A 110 8.21 1.24 0.07
N THR A 111 7.36 0.65 -0.79
CA THR A 111 5.93 0.94 -0.84
C THR A 111 5.16 -0.22 -1.49
N TYR A 112 3.85 -0.14 -1.55
CA TYR A 112 3.02 -1.17 -2.18
C TYR A 112 3.00 -1.07 -3.72
N PRO A 113 2.87 -2.19 -4.44
CA PRO A 113 2.72 -2.19 -5.91
C PRO A 113 1.58 -1.30 -6.41
N ASP A 114 0.44 -1.26 -5.72
CA ASP A 114 -0.70 -0.38 -6.05
C ASP A 114 -0.33 1.11 -6.03
N HIS A 115 0.54 1.51 -5.11
CA HIS A 115 1.07 2.88 -5.05
C HIS A 115 2.00 3.16 -6.23
N ILE A 116 2.87 2.19 -6.57
CA ILE A 116 3.80 2.30 -7.69
C ILE A 116 3.04 2.47 -9.01
N ALA A 117 1.94 1.73 -9.21
CA ALA A 117 1.09 1.87 -10.38
C ALA A 117 0.57 3.31 -10.56
N THR A 118 0.22 3.98 -9.47
CA THR A 118 -0.16 5.39 -9.52
C THR A 118 1.02 6.31 -9.87
N TYR A 119 2.23 6.02 -9.39
CA TYR A 119 3.43 6.82 -9.74
C TYR A 119 3.76 6.77 -11.23
N LEU A 120 3.38 5.68 -11.92
CA LEU A 120 3.57 5.51 -13.37
C LEU A 120 2.70 6.44 -14.22
N THR A 121 1.74 7.15 -13.63
CA THR A 121 1.00 8.21 -14.35
C THR A 121 1.89 9.38 -14.75
N GLY A 122 3.03 9.58 -14.06
CA GLY A 122 4.08 10.48 -14.48
C GLY A 122 5.01 9.80 -15.51
N THR A 123 5.35 10.52 -16.59
CA THR A 123 6.24 10.00 -17.64
C THR A 123 7.65 9.72 -17.08
N ASP A 124 8.12 8.49 -17.23
CA ASP A 124 9.47 8.05 -16.84
C ASP A 124 9.84 8.39 -15.37
N VAL A 125 8.88 8.35 -14.45
CA VAL A 125 9.10 8.66 -13.03
C VAL A 125 9.73 7.50 -12.29
N VAL A 126 9.25 6.27 -12.53
CA VAL A 126 9.77 5.04 -11.94
C VAL A 126 10.58 4.28 -12.98
N VAL A 127 11.74 3.78 -12.59
CA VAL A 127 12.64 3.02 -13.46
C VAL A 127 12.07 1.62 -13.69
N PRO A 128 11.85 1.19 -14.94
CA PRO A 128 11.57 -0.21 -15.24
C PRO A 128 12.81 -1.05 -15.01
N LEU A 129 12.66 -2.19 -14.34
CA LEU A 129 13.77 -2.99 -13.83
C LEU A 129 14.19 -4.15 -14.75
N ASP A 130 13.46 -4.42 -15.84
CA ASP A 130 13.69 -5.61 -16.69
C ASP A 130 15.13 -5.73 -17.18
N GLU A 131 15.69 -4.65 -17.72
CA GLU A 131 17.07 -4.62 -18.21
C GLU A 131 18.07 -4.62 -17.05
N LEU A 132 17.79 -3.86 -15.98
CA LEU A 132 18.62 -3.84 -14.78
C LEU A 132 18.74 -5.23 -14.14
N MET A 133 17.65 -5.98 -14.02
CA MET A 133 17.67 -7.32 -13.43
C MET A 133 18.52 -8.32 -14.21
N THR A 134 18.70 -8.12 -15.52
CA THR A 134 19.41 -9.05 -16.41
C THR A 134 20.80 -8.58 -16.81
N ASP A 135 21.23 -7.40 -16.36
CA ASP A 135 22.58 -6.90 -16.65
C ASP A 135 23.66 -7.83 -16.06
N GLU A 136 24.69 -8.13 -16.84
CA GLU A 136 25.74 -9.09 -16.42
C GLU A 136 26.63 -8.56 -15.32
N ASN A 137 26.83 -7.25 -15.25
CA ASN A 137 27.76 -6.61 -14.32
C ASN A 137 27.07 -6.18 -13.04
N TYR A 138 25.96 -5.48 -13.17
CA TYR A 138 25.26 -4.84 -12.05
C TYR A 138 23.83 -5.40 -11.83
N GLY A 139 23.42 -6.41 -12.58
CA GLY A 139 22.11 -7.04 -12.42
C GLY A 139 22.03 -7.98 -11.21
N LEU A 140 20.94 -8.73 -11.13
CA LEU A 140 20.74 -9.73 -10.07
C LEU A 140 21.79 -10.88 -10.24
N GLY A 141 22.66 -11.02 -9.24
CA GLY A 141 23.82 -11.91 -9.33
C GLY A 141 24.98 -11.35 -10.16
N GLY A 142 25.01 -10.04 -10.40
CA GLY A 142 26.00 -9.36 -11.23
C GLY A 142 27.43 -9.49 -10.73
N LYS A 143 28.39 -9.48 -11.67
CA LYS A 143 29.82 -9.79 -11.42
C LYS A 143 30.56 -8.66 -10.69
N GLU A 144 30.09 -7.41 -10.85
CA GLU A 144 30.76 -6.21 -10.31
C GLU A 144 30.18 -5.78 -8.95
N LEU A 145 29.23 -6.56 -8.40
CA LEU A 145 28.65 -6.27 -7.09
C LEU A 145 29.59 -6.70 -5.97
N ARG A 146 29.71 -5.89 -4.92
CA ARG A 146 30.63 -6.10 -3.79
C ARG A 146 30.01 -6.89 -2.63
N TYR A 147 28.89 -7.55 -2.86
CA TYR A 147 28.18 -8.40 -1.92
C TYR A 147 27.62 -9.63 -2.62
N ASP A 148 27.18 -10.62 -1.85
CA ASP A 148 26.56 -11.84 -2.37
C ASP A 148 25.13 -11.52 -2.86
N SER A 149 25.04 -11.09 -4.12
CA SER A 149 23.80 -10.67 -4.76
C SER A 149 22.88 -11.85 -5.04
N VAL A 150 21.61 -11.64 -4.86
CA VAL A 150 20.54 -12.59 -5.18
C VAL A 150 20.37 -12.71 -6.69
N LYS A 151 20.26 -13.92 -7.20
CA LYS A 151 19.92 -14.18 -8.60
C LYS A 151 18.41 -14.09 -8.80
N LYS A 152 17.97 -13.78 -10.02
CA LYS A 152 16.56 -13.64 -10.34
C LYS A 152 15.74 -14.90 -10.02
N ASP A 153 16.28 -16.09 -10.28
CA ASP A 153 15.64 -17.39 -10.03
C ASP A 153 15.62 -17.80 -8.55
N GLU A 154 16.39 -17.11 -7.71
CA GLU A 154 16.37 -17.25 -6.25
C GLU A 154 15.23 -16.44 -5.63
N ILE A 155 14.66 -15.45 -6.32
CA ILE A 155 13.46 -14.74 -5.84
C ILE A 155 12.24 -15.65 -6.04
N THR A 156 11.36 -15.72 -5.04
CA THR A 156 10.10 -16.46 -5.14
C THR A 156 9.26 -15.89 -6.28
N GLU A 157 8.88 -16.71 -7.24
CA GLU A 157 8.27 -16.27 -8.50
C GLU A 157 6.93 -15.56 -8.28
N SER A 158 6.08 -16.08 -7.39
CA SER A 158 4.82 -15.46 -7.00
C SER A 158 5.03 -14.03 -6.50
N PHE A 159 6.02 -13.82 -5.64
CA PHE A 159 6.34 -12.51 -5.07
C PHE A 159 6.94 -11.52 -6.08
N LEU A 160 7.77 -12.02 -7.01
CA LEU A 160 8.32 -11.19 -8.07
C LEU A 160 7.23 -10.76 -9.06
N ASN A 161 6.29 -11.65 -9.37
CA ASN A 161 5.19 -11.36 -10.28
C ASN A 161 4.24 -10.27 -9.75
N GLU A 162 4.10 -10.11 -8.43
CA GLU A 162 3.38 -8.99 -7.82
C GLU A 162 3.99 -7.60 -8.14
N CYS A 163 5.26 -7.56 -8.52
CA CYS A 163 5.98 -6.34 -8.88
C CYS A 163 5.87 -5.97 -10.37
N LYS A 164 5.12 -6.78 -11.13
CA LYS A 164 4.89 -6.57 -12.55
C LYS A 164 3.63 -5.71 -12.74
N ILE A 165 3.77 -4.61 -13.48
CA ILE A 165 2.69 -3.71 -13.83
C ILE A 165 2.62 -3.63 -15.36
N GLY A 166 1.52 -4.10 -15.93
CA GLY A 166 1.46 -4.43 -17.35
C GLY A 166 2.48 -5.51 -17.69
N ASP A 167 3.35 -5.25 -18.66
CA ASP A 167 4.34 -6.23 -19.14
C ASP A 167 5.74 -6.06 -18.53
N ARG A 168 5.93 -5.10 -17.59
CA ARG A 168 7.26 -4.73 -17.06
C ARG A 168 7.31 -4.80 -15.55
N TYR A 169 8.50 -5.08 -15.02
CA TYR A 169 8.80 -5.00 -13.60
C TYR A 169 9.18 -3.58 -13.21
N TYR A 170 8.51 -3.02 -12.18
CA TYR A 170 8.79 -1.68 -11.65
C TYR A 170 9.23 -1.69 -10.20
N ALA A 171 9.38 -2.87 -9.62
CA ALA A 171 9.87 -3.04 -8.26
C ALA A 171 10.57 -4.39 -8.08
N LEU A 172 11.33 -4.53 -6.98
CA LEU A 172 11.70 -5.80 -6.38
C LEU A 172 10.79 -6.07 -5.17
N PRO A 173 10.39 -7.30 -4.90
CA PRO A 173 9.70 -7.61 -3.66
C PRO A 173 10.65 -7.35 -2.47
N TYR A 174 10.14 -6.81 -1.36
CA TYR A 174 10.97 -6.57 -0.18
C TYR A 174 10.70 -7.58 0.93
N MET A 175 9.47 -7.62 1.44
CA MET A 175 8.99 -8.58 2.43
C MET A 175 7.58 -9.01 2.05
N ARG A 176 7.18 -10.19 2.47
CA ARG A 176 5.82 -10.68 2.27
C ARG A 176 5.19 -11.09 3.58
N SER A 177 3.88 -10.92 3.62
CA SER A 177 3.00 -11.33 4.70
C SER A 177 1.67 -11.81 4.11
N THR A 178 0.85 -12.40 4.95
CA THR A 178 -0.57 -12.66 4.68
C THR A 178 -1.38 -12.12 5.85
N GLU A 179 -2.66 -12.43 5.90
CA GLU A 179 -3.49 -12.16 7.07
C GLU A 179 -3.73 -13.46 7.84
N ALA A 180 -3.75 -13.36 9.16
CA ALA A 180 -4.03 -14.45 10.07
C ALA A 180 -5.19 -14.07 11.00
N CYS A 181 -5.94 -15.07 11.43
CA CYS A 181 -6.92 -14.94 12.50
C CYS A 181 -6.28 -15.34 13.84
N TYR A 182 -6.14 -14.37 14.74
CA TYR A 182 -5.68 -14.56 16.10
C TYR A 182 -6.90 -14.73 17.00
N ILE A 183 -6.92 -15.80 17.79
CA ILE A 183 -8.12 -16.29 18.48
C ILE A 183 -7.88 -16.35 19.97
N ASN A 184 -8.78 -15.78 20.76
CA ASN A 184 -8.87 -16.04 22.19
C ASN A 184 -9.59 -17.37 22.40
N LYS A 185 -8.81 -18.46 22.55
CA LYS A 185 -9.31 -19.82 22.67
C LYS A 185 -10.17 -20.00 23.92
N ASP A 186 -9.74 -19.47 25.05
CA ASP A 186 -10.46 -19.60 26.33
C ASP A 186 -11.87 -19.03 26.24
N MET A 187 -12.05 -17.93 25.47
CA MET A 187 -13.38 -17.37 25.26
C MET A 187 -14.23 -18.24 24.34
N VAL A 188 -13.63 -18.82 23.30
CA VAL A 188 -14.32 -19.78 22.41
C VAL A 188 -14.83 -20.98 23.21
N GLU A 189 -13.98 -21.58 24.05
CA GLU A 189 -14.34 -22.70 24.92
C GLU A 189 -15.38 -22.33 25.97
N LYS A 190 -15.27 -21.13 26.55
CA LYS A 190 -16.26 -20.60 27.49
C LYS A 190 -17.65 -20.44 26.87
N LEU A 191 -17.73 -20.17 25.57
CA LEU A 191 -18.96 -20.12 24.80
C LEU A 191 -19.49 -21.51 24.40
N GLY A 192 -18.76 -22.59 24.72
CA GLY A 192 -19.13 -24.00 24.44
C GLY A 192 -18.74 -24.44 23.02
N TYR A 193 -17.76 -23.84 22.42
CA TYR A 193 -17.23 -24.20 21.10
C TYR A 193 -15.78 -24.65 21.19
N GLU A 194 -15.29 -25.31 20.16
CA GLU A 194 -13.89 -25.68 19.97
C GLU A 194 -13.32 -24.94 18.76
N VAL A 195 -12.06 -24.54 18.79
CA VAL A 195 -11.39 -23.90 17.66
C VAL A 195 -11.05 -24.93 16.59
N PRO A 196 -11.63 -24.88 15.39
CA PRO A 196 -11.32 -25.85 14.36
C PRO A 196 -9.94 -25.59 13.73
N ASP A 197 -9.40 -26.59 13.02
CA ASP A 197 -8.15 -26.43 12.27
C ASP A 197 -8.28 -25.47 11.10
N VAL A 198 -9.44 -25.47 10.44
CA VAL A 198 -9.78 -24.52 9.35
C VAL A 198 -11.01 -23.73 9.74
N LEU A 199 -10.88 -22.42 9.79
CA LEU A 199 -11.98 -21.52 10.09
C LEU A 199 -12.89 -21.34 8.87
N THR A 200 -14.21 -21.23 9.13
CA THR A 200 -15.18 -20.81 8.13
C THR A 200 -15.83 -19.48 8.55
N TRP A 201 -16.35 -18.71 7.59
CA TRP A 201 -17.12 -17.50 7.88
C TRP A 201 -18.32 -17.80 8.77
N ASP A 202 -19.06 -18.87 8.51
CA ASP A 202 -20.20 -19.32 9.32
C ASP A 202 -19.79 -19.61 10.77
N TYR A 203 -18.64 -20.26 10.97
CA TYR A 203 -18.14 -20.53 12.32
C TYR A 203 -17.84 -19.26 13.09
N ILE A 204 -17.11 -18.34 12.46
CA ILE A 204 -16.75 -17.05 13.08
C ILE A 204 -18.02 -16.28 13.49
N PHE A 205 -18.98 -16.13 12.58
CA PHE A 205 -20.20 -15.41 12.86
C PHE A 205 -21.07 -16.12 13.92
N LYS A 206 -21.20 -17.43 13.87
CA LYS A 206 -21.93 -18.22 14.85
C LYS A 206 -21.39 -18.04 16.28
N VAL A 207 -20.08 -18.15 16.46
CA VAL A 207 -19.46 -17.96 17.79
C VAL A 207 -19.56 -16.49 18.23
N SER A 208 -19.40 -15.57 17.31
CA SER A 208 -19.53 -14.13 17.58
C SER A 208 -20.95 -13.74 18.01
N GLU A 209 -21.96 -14.30 17.38
CA GLU A 209 -23.37 -14.09 17.78
C GLU A 209 -23.66 -14.72 19.16
N ALA A 210 -23.12 -15.90 19.43
CA ALA A 210 -23.26 -16.50 20.77
C ALA A 210 -22.65 -15.63 21.87
N ALA A 211 -21.52 -14.95 21.58
CA ALA A 211 -20.92 -14.02 22.52
C ALA A 211 -21.78 -12.79 22.80
N MET A 212 -22.53 -12.34 21.81
CA MET A 212 -23.40 -11.14 21.92
C MET A 212 -24.83 -11.46 22.37
N ALA A 213 -25.19 -12.74 22.52
CA ALA A 213 -26.52 -13.17 22.92
C ALA A 213 -26.83 -12.72 24.36
N LYS A 214 -28.05 -12.21 24.57
CA LYS A 214 -28.52 -11.70 25.84
C LYS A 214 -29.83 -12.33 26.26
N ASP A 215 -30.07 -12.38 27.58
CA ASP A 215 -31.32 -12.79 28.18
C ASP A 215 -32.40 -11.66 28.05
N GLY A 216 -33.61 -11.93 28.58
CA GLY A 216 -34.70 -10.97 28.58
C GLY A 216 -34.45 -9.70 29.42
N ASP A 217 -33.49 -9.74 30.32
CA ASP A 217 -33.09 -8.62 31.19
C ASP A 217 -31.90 -7.84 30.60
N GLY A 218 -31.39 -8.25 29.41
CA GLY A 218 -30.33 -7.59 28.71
C GLY A 218 -28.91 -7.96 29.16
N ASN A 219 -28.76 -8.98 30.03
CA ASN A 219 -27.45 -9.50 30.43
C ASN A 219 -26.95 -10.49 29.40
N TYR A 220 -25.61 -10.57 29.20
CA TYR A 220 -25.04 -11.59 28.36
C TYR A 220 -25.33 -13.00 28.90
N LEU A 221 -25.64 -13.94 28.00
CA LEU A 221 -25.92 -15.32 28.37
C LEU A 221 -24.69 -16.01 29.00
N VAL A 222 -23.50 -15.62 28.60
CA VAL A 222 -22.25 -16.09 29.19
C VAL A 222 -21.75 -15.07 30.20
N ASN A 223 -21.87 -15.40 31.47
CA ASN A 223 -21.47 -14.54 32.58
C ASN A 223 -19.96 -14.27 32.62
N GLY A 224 -19.58 -13.07 33.03
CA GLY A 224 -18.20 -12.68 33.25
C GLY A 224 -17.37 -12.49 31.99
N GLN A 225 -18.01 -12.38 30.83
CA GLN A 225 -17.32 -11.98 29.62
C GLN A 225 -17.20 -10.45 29.51
N ASN A 226 -16.17 -9.99 28.81
CA ASN A 226 -15.91 -8.58 28.56
C ASN A 226 -15.85 -8.24 27.05
N VAL A 227 -16.44 -9.09 26.22
CA VAL A 227 -16.41 -8.95 24.76
C VAL A 227 -17.24 -7.77 24.33
N LEU A 228 -16.61 -6.84 23.61
CA LEU A 228 -17.27 -5.66 23.03
C LEU A 228 -17.54 -5.84 21.53
N ILE A 229 -16.58 -6.39 20.82
CA ILE A 229 -16.64 -6.70 19.39
C ILE A 229 -16.02 -8.07 19.20
N PRO A 230 -16.83 -9.12 19.07
CA PRO A 230 -16.30 -10.49 19.04
C PRO A 230 -15.44 -10.77 17.82
N PHE A 231 -15.75 -10.19 16.66
CA PHE A 231 -14.98 -10.34 15.42
C PHE A 231 -14.55 -9.00 14.86
N ILE A 232 -13.25 -8.86 14.67
CA ILE A 232 -12.61 -7.69 14.08
C ILE A 232 -11.78 -8.13 12.88
N TYR A 233 -12.01 -7.52 11.72
CA TYR A 233 -11.15 -7.62 10.55
C TYR A 233 -10.57 -6.23 10.26
N LYS A 234 -9.24 -6.08 10.40
CA LYS A 234 -8.59 -4.77 10.34
C LYS A 234 -8.68 -4.14 8.95
N SER A 235 -8.28 -4.87 7.93
CA SER A 235 -8.28 -4.41 6.53
C SER A 235 -9.60 -4.78 5.86
N THR A 236 -10.59 -3.90 5.94
CA THR A 236 -11.92 -4.14 5.35
C THR A 236 -11.87 -4.29 3.83
N ASP A 237 -10.89 -3.68 3.15
CA ASP A 237 -10.60 -3.91 1.74
C ASP A 237 -10.17 -5.36 1.48
N ASN A 238 -9.19 -5.85 2.22
CA ASN A 238 -8.76 -7.24 2.10
C ASN A 238 -9.89 -8.22 2.43
N MET A 239 -10.72 -7.92 3.43
CA MET A 239 -11.87 -8.76 3.77
C MET A 239 -12.80 -8.95 2.57
N LEU A 240 -13.20 -7.87 1.91
CA LEU A 240 -14.08 -7.96 0.75
C LEU A 240 -13.41 -8.67 -0.42
N ILE A 241 -12.14 -8.33 -0.70
CA ILE A 241 -11.34 -8.97 -1.76
C ILE A 241 -11.21 -10.48 -1.51
N GLN A 242 -10.91 -10.87 -0.25
CA GLN A 242 -10.79 -12.26 0.18
C GLN A 242 -12.11 -13.03 -0.01
N MET A 243 -13.23 -12.45 0.43
CA MET A 243 -14.56 -13.06 0.29
C MET A 243 -14.96 -13.20 -1.19
N LEU A 244 -14.70 -12.21 -2.03
CA LEU A 244 -14.94 -12.28 -3.48
C LEU A 244 -14.10 -13.37 -4.14
N LYS A 245 -12.81 -13.43 -3.84
CA LYS A 245 -11.89 -14.46 -4.37
C LYS A 245 -12.37 -15.87 -4.03
N GLN A 246 -12.72 -16.11 -2.78
CA GLN A 246 -13.23 -17.40 -2.31
C GLN A 246 -14.56 -17.80 -2.95
N ARG A 247 -15.37 -16.81 -3.38
CA ARG A 247 -16.65 -17.03 -4.08
C ARG A 247 -16.51 -17.02 -5.61
N ASN A 248 -15.26 -16.96 -6.13
CA ASN A 248 -14.96 -16.85 -7.56
C ASN A 248 -15.67 -15.66 -8.25
N ALA A 249 -15.81 -14.55 -7.54
CA ALA A 249 -16.44 -13.32 -8.03
C ALA A 249 -15.39 -12.29 -8.47
N GLY A 250 -15.77 -11.45 -9.45
CA GLY A 250 -14.87 -10.43 -10.00
C GLY A 250 -14.58 -9.31 -9.01
N TYR A 251 -13.30 -8.94 -8.92
CA TYR A 251 -12.80 -7.73 -8.26
C TYR A 251 -12.28 -6.74 -9.30
N SER A 252 -11.28 -7.14 -10.06
CA SER A 252 -10.74 -6.42 -11.22
C SER A 252 -9.95 -7.38 -12.09
N THR A 253 -9.63 -6.93 -13.31
CA THR A 253 -8.79 -7.65 -14.26
C THR A 253 -7.41 -6.99 -14.38
N ASP A 254 -6.43 -7.70 -14.95
CA ASP A 254 -5.04 -7.20 -15.11
C ASP A 254 -4.96 -5.98 -16.04
N ASP A 255 -5.90 -5.82 -16.96
CA ASP A 255 -6.03 -4.64 -17.82
C ASP A 255 -6.78 -3.46 -17.18
N GLY A 256 -7.13 -3.59 -15.89
CA GLY A 256 -7.73 -2.51 -15.10
C GLY A 256 -9.24 -2.37 -15.19
N LYS A 257 -9.96 -3.36 -15.78
CA LYS A 257 -11.42 -3.38 -15.73
C LYS A 257 -11.89 -3.64 -14.30
N ILE A 258 -12.75 -2.77 -13.79
CA ILE A 258 -13.33 -2.87 -12.45
C ILE A 258 -14.54 -3.77 -12.47
N GLU A 259 -14.57 -4.81 -11.63
CA GLU A 259 -15.62 -5.82 -11.58
C GLU A 259 -16.26 -5.98 -10.19
N ILE A 260 -15.81 -5.22 -9.18
CA ILE A 260 -16.28 -5.34 -7.79
C ILE A 260 -17.76 -4.99 -7.59
N PHE A 261 -18.37 -4.20 -8.48
CA PHE A 261 -19.77 -3.76 -8.37
C PHE A 261 -20.72 -4.78 -8.98
N ASN A 262 -20.81 -5.97 -8.37
CA ASN A 262 -21.56 -7.12 -8.86
C ASN A 262 -22.51 -7.68 -7.79
N ASP A 263 -23.36 -8.64 -8.18
CA ASP A 263 -24.38 -9.22 -7.30
C ASP A 263 -23.75 -9.97 -6.11
N THR A 264 -22.60 -10.66 -6.30
CA THR A 264 -21.91 -11.34 -5.20
C THR A 264 -21.41 -10.34 -4.16
N THR A 265 -20.95 -9.17 -4.57
CA THR A 265 -20.61 -8.09 -3.65
C THR A 265 -21.82 -7.65 -2.84
N LYS A 266 -22.99 -7.48 -3.47
CA LYS A 266 -24.24 -7.16 -2.73
C LYS A 266 -24.59 -8.24 -1.72
N GLU A 267 -24.51 -9.53 -2.10
CA GLU A 267 -24.78 -10.66 -1.20
C GLU A 267 -23.85 -10.66 0.01
N ILE A 268 -22.53 -10.45 -0.18
CA ILE A 268 -21.56 -10.34 0.90
C ILE A 268 -21.90 -9.14 1.81
N LEU A 269 -22.24 -8.00 1.25
CA LEU A 269 -22.59 -6.81 2.01
C LEU A 269 -23.89 -7.01 2.81
N TYR A 270 -24.89 -7.74 2.29
CA TYR A 270 -26.09 -8.13 3.04
C TYR A 270 -25.75 -9.10 4.19
N GLU A 271 -24.92 -10.11 3.95
CA GLU A 271 -24.43 -11.03 4.98
C GLU A 271 -23.77 -10.24 6.14
N LEU A 272 -22.84 -9.33 5.82
CA LEU A 272 -22.18 -8.48 6.81
C LEU A 272 -23.15 -7.51 7.52
N ALA A 273 -24.17 -7.03 6.82
CA ALA A 273 -25.21 -6.21 7.42
C ALA A 273 -25.99 -6.97 8.50
N GLU A 274 -26.37 -8.22 8.26
CA GLU A 274 -27.09 -9.03 9.23
C GLU A 274 -26.24 -9.27 10.50
N HIS A 275 -24.97 -9.66 10.34
CA HIS A 275 -24.06 -9.84 11.48
C HIS A 275 -23.70 -8.51 12.17
N GLY A 276 -23.75 -7.40 11.45
CA GLY A 276 -23.62 -6.06 12.03
C GLY A 276 -24.81 -5.69 12.91
N LYS A 277 -26.05 -6.12 12.59
CA LYS A 277 -27.25 -5.90 13.41
C LYS A 277 -27.20 -6.65 14.73
N THR A 278 -26.65 -7.87 14.75
CA THR A 278 -26.51 -8.68 15.97
C THR A 278 -25.36 -8.20 16.86
N GLY A 279 -24.46 -7.37 16.34
CA GLY A 279 -23.22 -6.96 17.01
C GLY A 279 -22.09 -7.98 16.88
N ALA A 280 -22.29 -9.07 16.13
CA ALA A 280 -21.25 -10.09 15.89
C ALA A 280 -20.05 -9.54 15.13
N PHE A 281 -20.27 -8.59 14.24
CA PHE A 281 -19.25 -7.92 13.45
C PHE A 281 -19.36 -6.40 13.54
N SER A 282 -18.24 -5.71 13.61
CA SER A 282 -18.19 -4.26 13.51
C SER A 282 -16.86 -3.80 12.91
N THR A 283 -16.93 -2.65 12.25
CA THR A 283 -15.77 -1.90 11.78
C THR A 283 -15.55 -0.68 12.65
N PHE A 284 -14.32 -0.22 12.77
CA PHE A 284 -14.03 1.05 13.43
C PHE A 284 -12.95 1.83 12.70
N LYS A 285 -13.16 3.15 12.67
CA LYS A 285 -12.18 4.13 12.19
C LYS A 285 -11.27 4.66 13.29
N ILE A 286 -11.12 3.94 14.40
CA ILE A 286 -10.24 4.38 15.47
C ILE A 286 -8.85 3.84 15.17
N SER A 287 -7.84 4.62 15.45
CA SER A 287 -6.42 4.27 15.34
C SER A 287 -5.98 3.10 16.25
N SER A 288 -6.91 2.31 16.75
CA SER A 288 -6.64 1.16 17.60
C SER A 288 -6.45 -0.09 16.76
N TYR A 289 -5.42 -0.82 17.07
CA TYR A 289 -5.16 -2.11 16.45
C TYR A 289 -6.07 -3.20 17.07
N PRO A 290 -6.47 -4.23 16.29
CA PRO A 290 -7.23 -5.38 16.82
C PRO A 290 -6.59 -6.03 18.04
N ALA A 291 -5.25 -6.05 18.08
CA ALA A 291 -4.47 -6.55 19.20
C ALA A 291 -4.88 -5.93 20.55
N ASN A 292 -5.18 -4.65 20.62
CA ASN A 292 -5.59 -3.99 21.85
C ASN A 292 -6.90 -4.55 22.41
N PHE A 293 -7.82 -4.91 21.52
CA PHE A 293 -9.10 -5.53 21.91
C PHE A 293 -8.94 -7.02 22.24
N LEU A 294 -8.15 -7.74 21.46
CA LEU A 294 -7.87 -9.16 21.70
C LEU A 294 -7.19 -9.33 23.06
N ASN A 295 -6.10 -8.60 23.31
CA ASN A 295 -5.30 -8.71 24.52
C ASN A 295 -6.07 -8.25 25.77
N ALA A 296 -7.04 -7.35 25.63
CA ALA A 296 -7.94 -6.93 26.70
C ALA A 296 -9.15 -7.88 26.90
N GLY A 297 -9.26 -8.98 26.14
CA GLY A 297 -10.40 -9.89 26.18
C GLY A 297 -11.71 -9.31 25.64
N GLN A 298 -11.62 -8.23 24.87
CA GLN A 298 -12.77 -7.52 24.30
C GLN A 298 -13.11 -7.97 22.87
N CYS A 299 -12.27 -8.86 22.31
CA CYS A 299 -12.40 -9.49 21.01
C CYS A 299 -12.12 -10.98 21.14
N ILE A 300 -12.72 -11.80 20.28
CA ILE A 300 -12.49 -13.25 20.22
C ILE A 300 -11.65 -13.60 19.00
N PHE A 301 -12.03 -13.04 17.83
CA PHE A 301 -11.39 -13.28 16.56
C PHE A 301 -10.85 -11.95 16.01
N ALA A 302 -9.54 -11.82 15.95
CA ALA A 302 -8.86 -10.65 15.40
C ALA A 302 -8.13 -11.05 14.12
N VAL A 303 -8.59 -10.57 12.96
CA VAL A 303 -7.87 -10.74 11.70
C VAL A 303 -7.02 -9.51 11.43
N ASP A 304 -5.72 -9.74 11.31
CA ASP A 304 -4.72 -8.73 10.99
C ASP A 304 -3.56 -9.38 10.20
N SER A 305 -2.71 -8.55 9.64
CA SER A 305 -1.49 -8.99 8.97
C SER A 305 -0.59 -9.82 9.89
N THR A 306 0.04 -10.87 9.34
CA THR A 306 1.12 -11.59 10.05
C THR A 306 2.27 -10.67 10.44
N ALA A 307 2.47 -9.57 9.70
CA ALA A 307 3.43 -8.51 10.02
C ALA A 307 3.13 -7.71 11.30
N GLY A 308 2.03 -7.98 11.99
CA GLY A 308 1.68 -7.39 13.28
C GLY A 308 1.57 -8.44 14.40
N SER A 309 2.08 -9.63 14.20
CA SER A 309 1.93 -10.75 15.11
C SER A 309 2.63 -10.59 16.46
N THR A 310 3.67 -9.76 16.56
CA THR A 310 4.34 -9.41 17.82
C THR A 310 3.46 -8.59 18.79
N TRP A 311 2.33 -8.11 18.33
CA TRP A 311 1.35 -7.37 19.13
C TRP A 311 0.20 -8.23 19.63
N MET A 312 0.05 -9.46 19.10
CA MET A 312 -1.09 -10.34 19.32
C MET A 312 -0.84 -11.32 20.46
N GLY A 313 -1.79 -11.42 21.39
CA GLY A 313 -1.79 -12.38 22.48
C GLY A 313 -1.46 -11.81 23.86
N ALA A 314 -1.74 -12.59 24.91
CA ALA A 314 -1.54 -12.20 26.31
C ALA A 314 -0.05 -11.89 26.60
N ASP A 315 0.86 -12.68 26.02
CA ASP A 315 2.31 -12.57 26.22
C ASP A 315 3.01 -11.81 25.09
N ALA A 316 2.26 -10.98 24.33
CA ALA A 316 2.82 -10.24 23.21
C ALA A 316 4.02 -9.37 23.62
N PRO A 317 5.15 -9.44 22.89
CA PRO A 317 6.33 -8.62 23.18
C PRO A 317 6.07 -7.13 23.14
N LEU A 318 5.13 -6.71 22.29
CA LEU A 318 4.75 -5.31 22.08
C LEU A 318 3.28 -5.10 22.49
N SER A 319 2.98 -3.94 23.06
CA SER A 319 1.62 -3.59 23.46
C SER A 319 1.43 -2.08 23.54
N ASP A 320 0.30 -1.59 23.02
CA ASP A 320 -0.14 -0.20 23.16
C ASP A 320 -1.03 0.01 24.39
N ILE A 321 -1.48 -1.07 25.03
CA ILE A 321 -2.29 -0.99 26.25
C ILE A 321 -1.43 -1.29 27.49
N SER A 322 -1.84 -0.75 28.64
CA SER A 322 -1.16 -1.00 29.90
C SER A 322 -1.33 -2.46 30.35
N LYS A 323 -0.30 -3.02 30.97
CA LYS A 323 -0.27 -4.45 31.38
C LYS A 323 -1.44 -4.86 32.27
N ASP A 324 -1.96 -3.97 33.11
CA ASP A 324 -3.12 -4.22 33.95
C ASP A 324 -4.43 -4.42 33.19
N LYS A 325 -4.47 -4.09 31.91
CA LYS A 325 -5.61 -4.31 31.00
C LYS A 325 -5.50 -5.59 30.18
N ILE A 326 -4.31 -6.18 30.12
CA ILE A 326 -4.11 -7.43 29.40
C ILE A 326 -4.64 -8.58 30.28
N ILE A 327 -5.46 -9.44 29.69
CA ILE A 327 -5.94 -10.65 30.35
C ILE A 327 -5.11 -11.85 29.93
N ASP A 328 -5.06 -12.85 30.78
CA ASP A 328 -4.41 -14.13 30.48
C ASP A 328 -5.37 -15.02 29.68
N PHE A 329 -4.90 -15.57 28.54
CA PHE A 329 -5.62 -16.51 27.69
C PHE A 329 -4.67 -17.19 26.69
N GLU A 330 -5.05 -18.38 26.23
CA GLU A 330 -4.34 -19.07 25.15
C GLU A 330 -4.70 -18.43 23.80
N THR A 331 -3.68 -17.96 23.08
CA THR A 331 -3.82 -17.44 21.72
C THR A 331 -3.57 -18.53 20.70
N VAL A 332 -4.49 -18.70 19.75
CA VAL A 332 -4.35 -19.64 18.63
C VAL A 332 -4.29 -18.84 17.33
N VAL A 333 -3.39 -19.22 16.42
CA VAL A 333 -3.24 -18.64 15.08
C VAL A 333 -3.86 -19.57 14.05
N ARG A 334 -4.68 -19.04 13.17
CA ARG A 334 -5.28 -19.77 12.03
C ARG A 334 -5.24 -18.94 10.76
N PRO A 335 -5.29 -19.57 9.57
CA PRO A 335 -5.61 -18.85 8.33
C PRO A 335 -6.92 -18.07 8.46
N VAL A 336 -7.08 -17.06 7.60
CA VAL A 336 -8.35 -16.32 7.48
C VAL A 336 -9.53 -17.28 7.20
N PRO A 337 -10.76 -16.92 7.61
CA PRO A 337 -11.94 -17.78 7.38
C PRO A 337 -12.15 -18.10 5.90
N GLN A 338 -12.66 -19.27 5.61
CA GLN A 338 -12.92 -19.79 4.26
C GLN A 338 -14.41 -20.06 4.05
N TYR A 339 -14.91 -19.86 2.82
CA TYR A 339 -16.23 -20.38 2.40
C TYR A 339 -16.14 -21.87 2.05
N ASP A 340 -15.03 -22.29 1.39
CA ASP A 340 -14.76 -23.70 1.05
C ASP A 340 -13.41 -24.13 1.64
N VAL A 341 -13.48 -25.01 2.64
CA VAL A 341 -12.30 -25.55 3.32
C VAL A 341 -11.43 -26.46 2.44
N ASN A 342 -12.00 -27.00 1.35
CA ASN A 342 -11.28 -27.87 0.41
C ASN A 342 -10.55 -27.08 -0.68
N ASN A 343 -10.83 -25.79 -0.81
CA ASN A 343 -10.20 -24.91 -1.78
C ASN A 343 -9.82 -23.57 -1.10
N PRO A 344 -8.88 -23.61 -0.13
CA PRO A 344 -8.52 -22.43 0.63
C PRO A 344 -7.84 -21.38 -0.24
N SER A 345 -8.05 -20.11 0.10
CA SER A 345 -7.44 -18.99 -0.59
C SER A 345 -7.12 -17.88 0.40
N MET A 346 -5.92 -17.33 0.31
CA MET A 346 -5.42 -16.28 1.20
C MET A 346 -4.76 -15.16 0.39
N ILE A 347 -4.96 -13.91 0.81
CA ILE A 347 -4.29 -12.80 0.16
C ILE A 347 -2.81 -12.76 0.53
N SER A 348 -1.92 -12.71 -0.47
CA SER A 348 -0.52 -12.33 -0.29
C SER A 348 -0.41 -10.82 -0.36
N GLN A 349 0.40 -10.24 0.50
CA GLN A 349 0.62 -8.80 0.54
C GLN A 349 2.03 -8.48 1.04
N GLY A 350 2.51 -7.32 0.67
CA GLY A 350 3.79 -6.86 1.19
C GLY A 350 4.36 -5.70 0.37
N PRO A 351 5.26 -4.93 1.00
CA PRO A 351 5.90 -3.84 0.32
C PRO A 351 6.95 -4.33 -0.68
N SER A 352 7.21 -3.49 -1.67
CA SER A 352 8.20 -3.69 -2.71
C SER A 352 9.09 -2.46 -2.83
N ILE A 353 10.28 -2.63 -3.39
CA ILE A 353 11.30 -1.60 -3.55
C ILE A 353 11.19 -1.05 -4.96
N CYS A 354 10.85 0.22 -5.12
CA CYS A 354 10.91 0.91 -6.41
C CYS A 354 12.04 1.95 -6.45
N ILE A 355 12.50 2.26 -7.66
CA ILE A 355 13.58 3.21 -7.94
C ILE A 355 13.01 4.33 -8.78
N PHE A 356 13.22 5.56 -8.35
CA PHE A 356 12.81 6.74 -9.10
C PHE A 356 13.89 7.16 -10.09
N ASN A 357 13.45 7.51 -11.29
CA ASN A 357 14.34 7.99 -12.33
C ASN A 357 14.94 9.36 -11.97
N LYS A 358 16.21 9.53 -12.28
CA LYS A 358 16.97 10.77 -12.08
C LYS A 358 17.65 11.17 -13.38
N SER A 359 17.97 12.44 -13.50
CA SER A 359 18.71 12.96 -14.66
C SER A 359 20.12 12.37 -14.78
N ASP A 360 20.70 11.98 -13.66
CA ASP A 360 22.01 11.30 -13.58
C ASP A 360 21.86 9.79 -13.60
N ARG A 361 22.27 9.15 -14.68
CA ARG A 361 22.21 7.69 -14.84
C ARG A 361 23.07 6.92 -13.84
N GLN A 362 24.17 7.50 -13.40
CA GLN A 362 25.05 6.90 -12.40
C GLN A 362 24.38 6.89 -11.02
N GLU A 363 23.63 7.94 -10.70
CA GLU A 363 22.83 8.00 -9.47
C GLU A 363 21.72 6.94 -9.46
N VAL A 364 21.08 6.69 -10.61
CA VAL A 364 20.10 5.59 -10.76
C VAL A 364 20.77 4.23 -10.59
N LEU A 365 21.95 4.03 -11.18
CA LEU A 365 22.69 2.78 -11.01
C LEU A 365 23.14 2.57 -9.55
N ALA A 366 23.60 3.61 -8.86
CA ALA A 366 23.92 3.56 -7.43
C ALA A 366 22.67 3.18 -6.60
N SER A 367 21.51 3.73 -6.96
CA SER A 367 20.22 3.41 -6.33
C SER A 367 19.82 1.95 -6.55
N TRP A 368 20.06 1.41 -7.74
CA TRP A 368 19.81 0.01 -8.07
C TRP A 368 20.73 -0.94 -7.28
N ILE A 369 22.02 -0.62 -7.19
CA ILE A 369 22.98 -1.39 -6.38
C ILE A 369 22.53 -1.46 -4.91
N PHE A 370 22.07 -0.33 -4.35
CA PHE A 370 21.52 -0.32 -2.98
C PHE A 370 20.19 -1.09 -2.87
N ALA A 371 19.29 -0.94 -3.84
CA ALA A 371 17.99 -1.62 -3.81
C ALA A 371 18.12 -3.15 -3.82
N GLN A 372 19.06 -3.70 -4.59
CA GLN A 372 19.37 -5.14 -4.58
C GLN A 372 19.95 -5.61 -3.24
N TYR A 373 20.77 -4.79 -2.59
CA TYR A 373 21.34 -5.12 -1.29
C TYR A 373 20.25 -5.37 -0.24
N LEU A 374 19.12 -4.65 -0.33
CA LEU A 374 17.98 -4.81 0.59
C LEU A 374 17.31 -6.20 0.50
N ILE A 375 17.55 -6.98 -0.54
CA ILE A 375 17.00 -8.34 -0.67
C ILE A 375 18.03 -9.45 -0.44
N THR A 376 19.24 -9.12 0.01
CA THR A 376 20.24 -10.11 0.43
C THR A 376 19.88 -10.78 1.74
N ASN A 377 20.44 -11.95 2.03
CA ASN A 377 20.20 -12.65 3.29
C ASN A 377 20.54 -11.79 4.52
N ASP A 378 21.63 -11.00 4.44
CA ASP A 378 22.08 -10.12 5.51
C ASP A 378 21.03 -9.08 5.96
N VAL A 379 20.05 -8.78 5.10
CA VAL A 379 18.95 -7.86 5.37
C VAL A 379 17.63 -8.60 5.57
N GLN A 380 17.33 -9.56 4.70
CA GLN A 380 16.06 -10.26 4.68
C GLN A 380 15.81 -11.08 5.96
N ILE A 381 16.81 -11.83 6.41
CA ILE A 381 16.67 -12.69 7.59
C ILE A 381 16.43 -11.85 8.84
N PRO A 382 17.33 -10.96 9.27
CA PRO A 382 17.13 -10.20 10.50
C PRO A 382 15.89 -9.28 10.44
N TYR A 383 15.47 -8.80 9.26
CA TYR A 383 14.26 -8.00 9.16
C TYR A 383 13.00 -8.86 9.33
N SER A 384 12.94 -10.05 8.72
CA SER A 384 11.80 -10.97 8.85
C SER A 384 11.61 -11.44 10.29
N GLU A 385 12.69 -11.58 11.06
CA GLU A 385 12.67 -11.98 12.47
C GLU A 385 12.05 -10.93 13.40
N THR A 386 11.92 -9.68 12.96
CA THR A 386 11.30 -8.62 13.78
C THR A 386 9.80 -8.78 13.91
N GLU A 387 9.15 -9.37 12.92
CA GLU A 387 7.69 -9.51 12.81
C GLU A 387 7.35 -10.82 12.06
N GLY A 388 6.07 -11.10 11.81
CA GLY A 388 5.63 -12.26 11.03
C GLY A 388 5.76 -12.07 9.51
N TYR A 389 6.88 -11.51 9.05
CA TYR A 389 7.25 -11.42 7.65
C TYR A 389 7.95 -12.68 7.16
N VAL A 390 7.88 -12.90 5.85
CA VAL A 390 8.61 -13.95 5.14
C VAL A 390 9.62 -13.29 4.19
N PRO A 391 10.89 -13.76 4.17
CA PRO A 391 11.87 -13.35 3.18
C PRO A 391 11.40 -13.66 1.77
N VAL A 392 11.75 -12.81 0.81
CA VAL A 392 11.28 -12.95 -0.58
C VAL A 392 12.17 -13.84 -1.45
N THR A 393 13.24 -14.38 -0.89
CA THR A 393 14.18 -15.22 -1.63
C THR A 393 14.20 -16.64 -1.08
N LYS A 394 14.21 -17.62 -1.99
CA LYS A 394 14.40 -19.04 -1.66
C LYS A 394 15.70 -19.29 -0.90
N LYS A 395 16.75 -18.50 -1.21
CA LYS A 395 18.04 -18.55 -0.55
C LYS A 395 17.93 -18.20 0.94
N ALA A 396 17.19 -17.14 1.31
CA ALA A 396 16.98 -16.77 2.71
C ALA A 396 16.08 -17.79 3.42
N VAL A 397 14.93 -18.15 2.83
CA VAL A 397 13.98 -19.10 3.43
C VAL A 397 14.62 -20.48 3.69
N ASN A 398 15.54 -20.91 2.82
CA ASN A 398 16.22 -22.21 2.92
C ASN A 398 17.55 -22.14 3.67
N SER A 399 17.98 -20.99 4.19
CA SER A 399 19.21 -20.88 4.98
C SER A 399 19.10 -21.63 6.31
N ASP A 400 20.22 -22.14 6.81
CA ASP A 400 20.25 -22.79 8.11
C ASP A 400 19.86 -21.82 9.24
N GLU A 401 20.33 -20.57 9.16
CA GLU A 401 20.01 -19.48 10.11
C GLU A 401 18.50 -19.27 10.26
N TYR A 402 17.79 -19.09 9.14
CA TYR A 402 16.35 -18.85 9.19
C TYR A 402 15.55 -20.09 9.62
N ARG A 403 16.01 -21.29 9.24
CA ARG A 403 15.39 -22.54 9.70
C ARG A 403 15.58 -22.78 11.19
N GLU A 404 16.76 -22.47 11.72
CA GLU A 404 17.04 -22.54 13.17
C GLU A 404 16.16 -21.55 13.92
N TYR A 405 16.03 -20.31 13.43
CA TYR A 405 15.11 -19.32 14.00
C TYR A 405 13.66 -19.85 14.06
N LEU A 406 13.13 -20.38 12.96
CA LEU A 406 11.77 -20.94 12.94
C LEU A 406 11.60 -22.17 13.85
N ALA A 407 12.65 -22.94 14.08
CA ALA A 407 12.62 -24.12 14.95
C ALA A 407 12.56 -23.78 16.45
N LEU A 408 13.04 -22.59 16.82
CA LEU A 408 13.07 -22.10 18.21
C LEU A 408 11.75 -21.45 18.67
N GLY A 409 10.71 -21.48 17.83
CA GLY A 409 9.39 -20.92 18.18
C GLY A 409 8.85 -21.47 19.50
N GLY A 410 8.47 -20.55 20.42
CA GLY A 410 8.01 -20.87 21.75
C GLY A 410 9.11 -20.99 22.81
N SER A 411 10.35 -20.62 22.50
CA SER A 411 11.39 -20.38 23.51
C SER A 411 11.02 -19.20 24.42
N ASP A 412 11.51 -19.22 25.66
CA ASP A 412 11.19 -18.21 26.68
C ASP A 412 11.88 -16.84 26.42
N ASP A 413 11.78 -16.35 25.18
CA ASP A 413 12.31 -15.04 24.79
C ASP A 413 11.40 -14.35 23.76
N ASN A 414 11.53 -13.02 23.67
CA ASN A 414 10.72 -12.19 22.76
C ASN A 414 11.08 -12.40 21.29
N GLU A 415 12.29 -12.86 20.99
CA GLU A 415 12.76 -13.10 19.63
C GLU A 415 12.07 -14.29 18.99
N HIS A 416 11.85 -15.35 19.80
CA HIS A 416 11.21 -16.58 19.36
C HIS A 416 9.74 -16.69 19.80
N TYR A 417 9.06 -15.57 19.96
CA TYR A 417 7.66 -15.53 20.35
C TYR A 417 6.80 -16.45 19.45
N SER A 418 6.11 -17.43 20.08
CA SER A 418 5.41 -18.52 19.37
C SER A 418 4.40 -18.01 18.35
N ILE A 419 3.55 -17.04 18.73
CA ILE A 419 2.49 -16.50 17.86
C ILE A 419 3.09 -15.82 16.61
N LYS A 420 4.22 -15.13 16.76
CA LYS A 420 4.93 -14.52 15.62
C LYS A 420 5.43 -15.60 14.65
N ILE A 421 6.06 -16.64 15.17
CA ILE A 421 6.62 -17.71 14.34
C ILE A 421 5.53 -18.58 13.72
N GLU A 422 4.43 -18.85 14.43
CA GLU A 422 3.25 -19.51 13.87
C GLU A 422 2.64 -18.71 12.72
N ALA A 423 2.50 -17.39 12.88
CA ALA A 423 2.01 -16.50 11.83
C ALA A 423 2.95 -16.48 10.61
N THR A 424 4.27 -16.49 10.83
CA THR A 424 5.27 -16.58 9.75
C THR A 424 5.14 -17.90 8.98
N LYS A 425 5.06 -19.03 9.69
CA LYS A 425 4.90 -20.36 9.09
C LYS A 425 3.60 -20.47 8.29
N LEU A 426 2.55 -19.77 8.70
CA LEU A 426 1.27 -19.80 8.00
C LEU A 426 1.39 -19.41 6.53
N LEU A 427 2.16 -18.37 6.19
CA LEU A 427 2.41 -18.01 4.80
C LEU A 427 3.32 -19.03 4.09
N LEU A 428 4.40 -19.49 4.76
CA LEU A 428 5.32 -20.46 4.18
C LEU A 428 4.63 -21.78 3.83
N ASP A 429 3.74 -22.24 4.71
CA ASP A 429 3.03 -23.53 4.55
C ASP A 429 1.85 -23.43 3.54
N ASN A 430 1.44 -22.22 3.16
CA ASN A 430 0.29 -21.96 2.30
C ASN A 430 0.63 -21.10 1.07
N GLU A 431 1.88 -21.03 0.65
CA GLU A 431 2.29 -20.21 -0.51
C GLU A 431 1.43 -20.50 -1.75
N ASP A 432 1.19 -21.80 -2.04
CA ASP A 432 0.39 -22.24 -3.19
C ASP A 432 -1.10 -21.86 -3.10
N ASN A 433 -1.59 -21.54 -1.91
CA ASN A 433 -2.97 -21.11 -1.66
C ASN A 433 -3.11 -19.59 -1.66
N THR A 434 -2.04 -18.87 -1.94
CA THR A 434 -2.08 -17.41 -1.94
C THR A 434 -2.51 -16.83 -3.28
N PHE A 435 -3.07 -15.65 -3.23
CA PHE A 435 -3.38 -14.84 -4.42
C PHE A 435 -3.02 -13.38 -4.18
N VAL A 436 -2.89 -12.66 -5.27
CA VAL A 436 -2.70 -11.20 -5.29
C VAL A 436 -3.78 -10.54 -6.13
N THR A 437 -4.03 -9.28 -5.87
CA THR A 437 -4.93 -8.48 -6.71
C THR A 437 -4.19 -7.93 -7.91
N PRO A 438 -4.87 -7.76 -9.07
CA PRO A 438 -4.30 -7.06 -10.21
C PRO A 438 -3.82 -5.65 -9.84
N VAL A 439 -2.66 -5.26 -10.37
CA VAL A 439 -2.03 -3.96 -10.11
C VAL A 439 -2.07 -3.11 -11.38
N PHE A 440 -2.75 -1.98 -11.32
CA PHE A 440 -2.94 -1.05 -12.43
C PHE A 440 -3.12 0.38 -11.90
N ASN A 441 -3.09 1.36 -12.80
CA ASN A 441 -3.40 2.74 -12.41
C ASN A 441 -4.85 2.84 -11.92
N GLY A 442 -5.04 3.12 -10.63
CA GLY A 442 -6.34 3.15 -9.95
C GLY A 442 -6.58 1.99 -8.98
N SER A 443 -5.72 0.95 -8.94
CA SER A 443 -5.88 -0.18 -8.02
C SER A 443 -5.86 0.25 -6.55
N ALA A 444 -5.06 1.26 -6.17
CA ALA A 444 -5.09 1.83 -4.83
C ALA A 444 -6.44 2.48 -4.49
N ALA A 445 -7.05 3.19 -5.44
CA ALA A 445 -8.39 3.77 -5.28
C ALA A 445 -9.47 2.67 -5.17
N LEU A 446 -9.36 1.61 -5.97
CA LEU A 446 -10.27 0.48 -5.92
C LEU A 446 -10.20 -0.27 -4.58
N ARG A 447 -9.01 -0.45 -3.99
CA ARG A 447 -8.86 -1.01 -2.64
C ARG A 447 -9.58 -0.16 -1.60
N ASN A 448 -9.37 1.15 -1.64
CA ASN A 448 -10.08 2.06 -0.73
C ASN A 448 -11.60 1.98 -0.91
N ALA A 449 -12.08 1.84 -2.14
CA ALA A 449 -13.49 1.64 -2.44
C ALA A 449 -14.03 0.34 -1.84
N ALA A 450 -13.30 -0.77 -1.96
CA ALA A 450 -13.66 -2.06 -1.39
C ALA A 450 -13.87 -1.97 0.14
N GLY A 451 -12.92 -1.37 0.85
CA GLY A 451 -13.04 -1.15 2.29
C GLY A 451 -14.22 -0.24 2.65
N GLN A 452 -14.44 0.81 1.87
CA GLN A 452 -15.51 1.76 2.09
C GLN A 452 -16.91 1.15 1.92
N LEU A 453 -17.07 0.15 1.05
CA LEU A 453 -18.33 -0.58 0.90
C LEU A 453 -18.73 -1.26 2.22
N ILE A 454 -17.85 -2.06 2.82
CA ILE A 454 -18.09 -2.72 4.13
C ILE A 454 -18.34 -1.69 5.22
N GLU A 455 -17.49 -0.68 5.35
CA GLU A 455 -17.60 0.33 6.39
C GLU A 455 -18.93 1.08 6.36
N ASN A 456 -19.42 1.44 5.17
CA ASN A 456 -20.70 2.13 5.02
C ASN A 456 -21.88 1.25 5.43
N VAL A 457 -21.91 0.00 4.98
CA VAL A 457 -22.99 -0.94 5.30
C VAL A 457 -23.05 -1.17 6.81
N VAL A 458 -21.92 -1.52 7.44
CA VAL A 458 -21.85 -1.76 8.90
C VAL A 458 -22.24 -0.50 9.69
N LYS A 459 -21.81 0.67 9.24
CA LYS A 459 -22.18 1.95 9.86
C LYS A 459 -23.68 2.24 9.76
N SER A 460 -24.29 1.96 8.60
CA SER A 460 -25.72 2.20 8.38
C SER A 460 -26.59 1.28 9.25
N VAL A 461 -26.26 -0.03 9.33
CA VAL A 461 -27.03 -0.94 10.20
C VAL A 461 -26.89 -0.59 11.69
N ARG A 462 -25.71 -0.13 12.13
CA ARG A 462 -25.52 0.38 13.50
C ARG A 462 -26.35 1.62 13.80
N ARG A 463 -26.65 2.42 12.79
CA ARG A 463 -27.56 3.59 12.88
C ARG A 463 -29.03 3.21 12.71
N LYS A 464 -29.34 1.93 12.55
CA LYS A 464 -30.68 1.39 12.29
C LYS A 464 -31.27 1.89 10.96
N GLU A 465 -30.42 2.24 9.99
CA GLU A 465 -30.84 2.55 8.62
C GLU A 465 -31.19 1.25 7.90
N THR A 466 -32.15 1.33 6.96
CA THR A 466 -32.53 0.18 6.14
C THR A 466 -31.47 -0.03 5.06
N VAL A 467 -30.96 -1.25 4.96
CA VAL A 467 -30.03 -1.69 3.91
C VAL A 467 -30.80 -2.60 2.96
N ASP A 468 -31.34 -2.01 1.91
CA ASP A 468 -32.11 -2.68 0.85
C ASP A 468 -31.44 -2.50 -0.51
N GLU A 469 -32.07 -2.97 -1.59
CA GLU A 469 -31.55 -2.88 -2.96
C GLU A 469 -31.29 -1.42 -3.38
N SER A 470 -32.21 -0.52 -3.08
CA SER A 470 -32.04 0.91 -3.39
C SER A 470 -30.86 1.54 -2.62
N TYR A 471 -30.64 1.08 -1.38
CA TYR A 471 -29.47 1.48 -0.61
C TYR A 471 -28.18 0.99 -1.28
N MET A 472 -28.13 -0.29 -1.73
CA MET A 472 -26.94 -0.86 -2.34
C MET A 472 -26.58 -0.16 -3.67
N ASP A 473 -27.57 0.08 -4.53
CA ASP A 473 -27.35 0.80 -5.79
C ASP A 473 -26.80 2.21 -5.54
N ASN A 474 -27.38 2.94 -4.60
CA ASN A 474 -26.94 4.27 -4.22
C ASN A 474 -25.53 4.25 -3.57
N LEU A 475 -25.20 3.20 -2.81
CA LEU A 475 -23.89 3.02 -2.23
C LEU A 475 -22.83 2.80 -3.33
N PHE A 476 -23.13 1.96 -4.31
CA PHE A 476 -22.22 1.70 -5.43
C PHE A 476 -21.95 2.98 -6.23
N ASP A 477 -23.01 3.70 -6.62
CA ASP A 477 -22.88 4.98 -7.33
C ASP A 477 -22.03 6.00 -6.56
N LYS A 478 -22.26 6.12 -5.25
CA LYS A 478 -21.49 7.03 -4.39
C LYS A 478 -20.01 6.64 -4.29
N VAL A 479 -19.72 5.35 -4.18
CA VAL A 479 -18.34 4.86 -4.06
C VAL A 479 -17.60 5.01 -5.38
N ILE A 480 -18.26 4.70 -6.51
CA ILE A 480 -17.70 4.92 -7.85
C ILE A 480 -17.33 6.40 -8.02
N ALA A 481 -18.26 7.29 -7.73
CA ALA A 481 -18.02 8.74 -7.87
C ALA A 481 -16.96 9.27 -6.89
N LEU A 482 -16.91 8.77 -5.65
CA LEU A 482 -15.96 9.21 -4.63
C LEU A 482 -14.51 8.89 -5.00
N TYR A 483 -14.29 7.74 -5.61
CA TYR A 483 -12.95 7.24 -5.96
C TYR A 483 -12.63 7.38 -7.45
N HIS A 484 -13.50 8.03 -8.23
CA HIS A 484 -13.36 8.26 -9.68
C HIS A 484 -13.09 6.96 -10.46
N LEU A 485 -13.83 5.90 -10.12
CA LEU A 485 -13.61 4.58 -10.69
C LEU A 485 -14.16 4.42 -12.11
N ASP A 486 -15.05 5.32 -12.54
CA ASP A 486 -15.53 5.46 -13.92
C ASP A 486 -14.43 5.96 -14.87
N ASP A 487 -13.52 6.81 -14.37
CA ASP A 487 -12.40 7.34 -15.17
C ASP A 487 -11.26 6.30 -15.35
N VAL A 488 -11.16 5.29 -14.49
CA VAL A 488 -10.10 4.27 -14.51
C VAL A 488 -10.29 3.27 -15.65
N SER A 489 -11.54 3.00 -16.04
CA SER A 489 -11.87 2.03 -17.10
C SER A 489 -11.60 2.53 -18.52
N GLU A 490 -11.44 3.83 -18.72
CA GLU A 490 -10.98 4.39 -19.98
C GLU A 490 -9.47 4.53 -19.93
N ASN A 491 -8.75 3.70 -20.69
CA ASN A 491 -7.30 3.78 -20.89
C ASN A 491 -6.85 5.24 -20.87
N SER A 492 -5.96 5.59 -19.97
CA SER A 492 -5.45 6.93 -19.74
C SER A 492 -4.56 7.49 -20.87
N SER A 493 -5.00 7.41 -22.12
CA SER A 493 -4.68 8.45 -23.08
C SER A 493 -5.38 9.69 -22.54
N GLN A 494 -4.64 10.69 -22.12
CA GLN A 494 -5.21 11.99 -21.76
C GLN A 494 -6.16 12.38 -22.90
N GLY A 495 -7.44 12.18 -22.67
CA GLY A 495 -8.49 12.39 -23.65
C GLY A 495 -8.39 13.80 -24.21
N ALA A 496 -8.81 14.00 -25.45
CA ALA A 496 -8.78 15.30 -26.07
C ALA A 496 -9.37 16.35 -25.13
N LEU A 497 -8.63 17.45 -24.90
CA LEU A 497 -9.02 18.56 -24.03
C LEU A 497 -10.53 18.82 -24.11
N PRO A 498 -11.24 18.94 -22.98
CA PRO A 498 -12.66 19.26 -22.97
C PRO A 498 -12.99 20.45 -23.86
N THR A 499 -14.13 20.41 -24.54
CA THR A 499 -14.54 21.45 -25.48
C THR A 499 -14.49 22.85 -24.87
N GLY A 500 -14.82 23.01 -23.60
CA GLY A 500 -14.70 24.25 -22.85
C GLY A 500 -13.27 24.75 -22.74
N SER A 501 -12.30 23.88 -22.46
CA SER A 501 -10.87 24.21 -22.38
C SER A 501 -10.30 24.57 -23.75
N LYS A 502 -10.72 23.90 -24.83
CA LYS A 502 -10.36 24.26 -26.21
C LYS A 502 -10.87 25.64 -26.58
N VAL A 503 -12.13 25.93 -26.28
CA VAL A 503 -12.73 27.25 -26.53
C VAL A 503 -12.01 28.33 -25.74
N MET A 504 -11.66 28.09 -24.49
CA MET A 504 -10.92 29.04 -23.65
C MET A 504 -9.52 29.30 -24.20
N LEU A 505 -8.77 28.28 -24.60
CA LEU A 505 -7.44 28.42 -25.21
C LEU A 505 -7.49 29.19 -26.55
N ILE A 506 -8.47 28.91 -27.42
CA ILE A 506 -8.68 29.61 -28.68
C ILE A 506 -9.03 31.08 -28.40
N SER A 507 -9.88 31.37 -27.42
CA SER A 507 -10.27 32.72 -27.04
C SER A 507 -9.08 33.54 -26.52
N ILE A 508 -8.22 32.94 -25.70
CA ILE A 508 -6.99 33.57 -25.22
C ILE A 508 -6.03 33.83 -26.38
N GLY A 509 -5.82 32.87 -27.29
CA GLY A 509 -4.98 33.02 -28.47
C GLY A 509 -5.49 34.15 -29.41
N ALA A 510 -6.80 34.21 -29.63
CA ALA A 510 -7.42 35.29 -30.43
C ALA A 510 -7.24 36.66 -29.77
N ALA A 511 -7.40 36.77 -28.46
CA ALA A 511 -7.17 38.04 -27.72
C ALA A 511 -5.71 38.53 -27.85
N TRP A 512 -4.74 37.62 -27.78
CA TRP A 512 -3.32 37.93 -27.99
C TRP A 512 -3.03 38.40 -29.42
N LEU A 513 -3.62 37.74 -30.42
CA LEU A 513 -3.50 38.11 -31.83
C LEU A 513 -4.07 39.54 -32.10
N ILE A 514 -5.26 39.84 -31.58
CA ILE A 514 -5.89 41.15 -31.67
C ILE A 514 -5.01 42.22 -31.01
N MET A 515 -4.47 41.92 -29.83
CA MET A 515 -3.59 42.84 -29.11
C MET A 515 -2.30 43.15 -29.91
N GLY A 516 -1.69 42.11 -30.50
CA GLY A 516 -0.54 42.23 -31.38
C GLY A 516 -0.83 43.12 -32.61
N ILE A 517 -1.95 42.88 -33.30
CA ILE A 517 -2.38 43.70 -34.46
C ILE A 517 -2.58 45.16 -34.05
N VAL A 518 -3.24 45.43 -32.93
CA VAL A 518 -3.46 46.79 -32.42
C VAL A 518 -2.13 47.50 -32.11
N LEU A 519 -1.17 46.79 -31.54
CA LEU A 519 0.16 47.34 -31.26
C LEU A 519 0.93 47.66 -32.53
N VAL A 520 0.91 46.78 -33.53
CA VAL A 520 1.54 46.99 -34.84
C VAL A 520 0.88 48.19 -35.58
N MET A 521 -0.45 48.22 -35.63
CA MET A 521 -1.17 49.35 -36.27
C MET A 521 -0.87 50.69 -35.57
N ARG A 522 -0.72 50.69 -34.25
CA ARG A 522 -0.33 51.89 -33.50
C ARG A 522 1.09 52.34 -33.81
N LYS A 523 2.02 51.40 -33.99
CA LYS A 523 3.40 51.68 -34.36
C LYS A 523 3.46 52.32 -35.76
N ILE A 524 2.78 51.72 -36.73
CA ILE A 524 2.67 52.23 -38.11
C ILE A 524 2.02 53.60 -38.13
N LYS A 525 0.95 53.85 -37.36
CA LYS A 525 0.28 55.14 -37.29
C LYS A 525 1.15 56.23 -36.65
N LYS A 526 2.04 55.88 -35.75
CA LYS A 526 2.98 56.80 -35.12
C LYS A 526 4.11 57.19 -36.07
N GLU A 527 4.60 56.23 -36.86
CA GLU A 527 5.63 56.50 -37.88
C GLU A 527 5.11 57.36 -39.03
N ARG A 528 3.81 57.24 -39.40
CA ARG A 528 3.18 58.12 -40.43
C ARG A 528 2.87 59.55 -39.95
N HIS A 529 2.98 59.86 -38.66
CA HIS A 529 2.77 61.20 -38.10
C HIS A 529 4.09 61.92 -37.76
N CYS A 530 5.23 61.31 -38.06
CA CYS A 530 6.57 61.85 -37.87
C CYS A 530 7.24 62.18 -39.21
N HIS A 531 6.54 62.00 -40.31
CA HIS A 531 6.84 62.56 -41.66
C HIS A 531 5.72 63.53 -42.02
#